data_346045bb6ad11a55436a41a8cd3176d3
#
_entry.id   346045bb6ad11a55436a41a8cd3176d3
#
_cell.length_a   1.000
_cell.length_b   1.000
_cell.length_c   1.000
_cell.angle_alpha   90.00
_cell.angle_beta   90.00
_cell.angle_gamma   90.00
#
_symmetry.space_group_name_H-M   'P 1'
#
loop_
_entity.id
_entity.type
_entity.pdbx_description
1 polymer ?
#
loop_
_entity_poly.entity_id
_entity_poly.type
_entity_poly.pdbx_seq_one_letter_code
_entity_poly.pdbx_strand_id
1 'polypeptide(L)'
;MILEYIIIGFLFVVLLWFIVIKITFPFWSHQPVVHSYDWMRRWIFYSPYVIQTKHPHKTKYVDMQKVYMKPFLDLNKEEIQIVVDFLQCHYFSDESVFLVLSENILRTLLSSHEESYVSFLFQDKLKLMLNDEENSAYVTKLVLEKEPQGVLCSYSLPFFFIQQKESPIQSVMYWDYVSIHRENKTQKDIYTLLQTHDYWVRLQEPGCVSLFKKEGDLCSGVIPLVLYHSHLFVLNEVAKPKLEDHVSCVRVGSEQFHLLSDVLYSICRGQTGHYFDCACFPSLPALQERLKQDMYFCYVVRRKEQILGMIMLKDTFQHNETHGNILECGCCFLNDYGHFQEEQFFGYFLHALYDIQKHVTKKFKLLLLNDLGHNILLLDKWRWKYSPLETTPCAYYLFNGGTAKMPFTKQYMFMGI
;
A
#
# COMPACT_ATOMS: atom_id res chain seq x y z
N MET A 1 29.94 24.32 41.34
CA MET A 1 29.22 23.24 42.07
C MET A 1 27.74 23.13 41.64
N ILE A 2 26.86 24.12 42.01
CA ILE A 2 25.41 23.99 41.72
C ILE A 2 25.14 23.78 40.19
N LEU A 3 25.80 24.56 39.33
CA LEU A 3 25.65 24.45 37.88
C LEU A 3 26.11 23.06 37.34
N GLU A 4 27.17 22.50 37.89
CA GLU A 4 27.69 21.18 37.53
C GLU A 4 26.67 20.07 37.85
N TYR A 5 26.07 20.14 39.05
CA TYR A 5 25.00 19.18 39.44
C TYR A 5 23.76 19.29 38.54
N ILE A 6 23.39 20.51 38.14
CA ILE A 6 22.27 20.74 37.21
C ILE A 6 22.59 20.11 35.84
N ILE A 7 23.80 20.32 35.32
CA ILE A 7 24.22 19.74 34.03
C ILE A 7 24.27 18.22 34.10
N ILE A 8 24.84 17.64 35.16
CA ILE A 8 24.91 16.19 35.38
C ILE A 8 23.48 15.60 35.45
N GLY A 9 22.60 16.24 36.24
CA GLY A 9 21.21 15.82 36.35
C GLY A 9 20.47 15.86 35.02
N PHE A 10 20.67 16.91 34.23
CA PHE A 10 20.08 17.03 32.87
C PHE A 10 20.61 15.93 31.95
N LEU A 11 21.92 15.70 31.90
CA LEU A 11 22.53 14.64 31.11
C LEU A 11 22.00 13.24 31.47
N PHE A 12 21.82 13.00 32.77
CA PHE A 12 21.25 11.75 33.26
C PHE A 12 19.80 11.54 32.81
N VAL A 13 18.97 12.58 32.88
CA VAL A 13 17.57 12.53 32.34
C VAL A 13 17.54 12.27 30.85
N VAL A 14 18.41 12.94 30.07
CA VAL A 14 18.53 12.71 28.64
C VAL A 14 18.96 11.27 28.33
N LEU A 15 19.95 10.75 29.07
CA LEU A 15 20.41 9.36 28.92
C LEU A 15 19.28 8.35 29.21
N LEU A 16 18.56 8.54 30.31
CA LEU A 16 17.43 7.71 30.69
C LEU A 16 16.35 7.74 29.58
N TRP A 17 16.05 8.92 29.04
CA TRP A 17 15.10 9.07 27.95
C TRP A 17 15.51 8.29 26.69
N PHE A 18 16.79 8.34 26.29
CA PHE A 18 17.31 7.53 25.20
C PHE A 18 17.22 6.01 25.46
N ILE A 19 17.49 5.58 26.70
CA ILE A 19 17.36 4.17 27.08
C ILE A 19 15.90 3.71 26.95
N VAL A 20 14.97 4.51 27.49
CA VAL A 20 13.53 4.22 27.39
C VAL A 20 13.07 4.10 25.94
N ILE A 21 13.47 5.03 25.06
CA ILE A 21 13.14 4.97 23.63
C ILE A 21 13.64 3.67 23.00
N LYS A 22 14.89 3.27 23.26
CA LYS A 22 15.48 2.06 22.68
C LYS A 22 14.84 0.77 23.17
N ILE A 23 14.36 0.76 24.41
CA ILE A 23 13.64 -0.39 24.99
C ILE A 23 12.22 -0.45 24.44
N THR A 24 11.55 0.70 24.35
CA THR A 24 10.14 0.78 23.90
C THR A 24 10.02 0.54 22.40
N PHE A 25 10.97 1.04 21.60
CA PHE A 25 10.95 0.95 20.13
C PHE A 25 12.21 0.28 19.57
N PRO A 26 12.47 -1.01 19.86
CA PRO A 26 13.76 -1.66 19.60
C PRO A 26 14.12 -1.76 18.12
N PHE A 27 13.14 -1.81 17.23
CA PHE A 27 13.34 -1.80 15.78
C PHE A 27 13.28 -0.37 15.22
N TRP A 28 12.15 0.31 15.42
CA TRP A 28 11.89 1.60 14.80
C TRP A 28 12.86 2.71 15.21
N SER A 29 13.39 2.68 16.45
CA SER A 29 14.38 3.68 16.93
C SER A 29 15.68 3.70 16.13
N HIS A 30 15.95 2.69 15.32
CA HIS A 30 17.13 2.59 14.47
C HIS A 30 16.84 2.85 12.98
N GLN A 31 15.57 3.03 12.62
CA GLN A 31 15.15 3.17 11.23
C GLN A 31 15.10 4.64 10.80
N PRO A 32 15.35 4.94 9.51
CA PRO A 32 15.22 6.28 8.96
C PRO A 32 13.74 6.64 8.72
N VAL A 33 12.99 6.83 9.79
CA VAL A 33 11.59 7.24 9.76
C VAL A 33 11.40 8.52 10.57
N VAL A 34 10.26 9.19 10.43
CA VAL A 34 9.92 10.33 11.28
C VAL A 34 9.42 9.81 12.62
N HIS A 35 10.20 10.02 13.67
CA HIS A 35 9.84 9.53 15.01
C HIS A 35 8.92 10.50 15.75
N SER A 36 8.00 9.95 16.55
CA SER A 36 7.09 10.76 17.38
C SER A 36 7.82 11.58 18.45
N TYR A 37 8.99 11.12 18.86
CA TYR A 37 9.85 11.76 19.88
C TYR A 37 10.91 12.69 19.28
N ASP A 38 11.04 12.78 17.96
CA ASP A 38 12.01 13.68 17.29
C ASP A 38 11.31 14.99 16.87
N TRP A 39 10.84 15.74 17.89
CA TRP A 39 10.14 17.00 17.67
C TRP A 39 11.03 18.10 17.04
N MET A 40 12.36 18.06 17.26
CA MET A 40 13.28 19.06 16.69
C MET A 40 13.36 19.00 15.17
N ARG A 41 13.39 17.80 14.57
CA ARG A 41 13.40 17.66 13.10
C ARG A 41 12.16 18.28 12.48
N ARG A 42 11.00 18.15 13.11
CA ARG A 42 9.72 18.70 12.62
C ARG A 42 9.71 20.24 12.56
N TRP A 43 10.56 20.90 13.34
CA TRP A 43 10.70 22.36 13.33
C TRP A 43 11.70 22.86 12.30
N ILE A 44 12.68 22.05 11.92
CA ILE A 44 13.78 22.43 11.03
C ILE A 44 13.41 22.21 9.57
N PHE A 45 12.68 21.14 9.24
CA PHE A 45 12.37 20.77 7.87
C PHE A 45 10.94 21.14 7.48
N TYR A 46 10.78 22.18 6.65
CA TYR A 46 9.47 22.66 6.16
C TYR A 46 9.05 22.01 4.83
N SER A 47 9.97 21.48 4.05
CA SER A 47 9.72 20.80 2.77
C SER A 47 9.91 19.30 2.90
N PRO A 48 9.40 18.48 1.97
CA PRO A 48 9.74 17.07 1.91
C PRO A 48 11.25 16.87 1.81
N TYR A 49 11.77 15.86 2.50
CA TYR A 49 13.20 15.57 2.56
C TYR A 49 13.45 14.07 2.62
N VAL A 50 14.61 13.66 2.13
CA VAL A 50 15.17 12.32 2.30
C VAL A 50 16.01 12.30 3.58
N ILE A 51 15.77 11.33 4.46
CA ILE A 51 16.42 11.27 5.78
C ILE A 51 17.89 10.87 5.65
N GLN A 52 18.17 9.87 4.82
CA GLN A 52 19.52 9.37 4.54
C GLN A 52 19.74 9.29 3.05
N THR A 53 20.69 10.08 2.54
CA THR A 53 21.06 10.16 1.13
C THR A 53 22.28 9.32 0.77
N LYS A 54 22.96 8.73 1.77
CA LYS A 54 24.13 7.86 1.60
C LYS A 54 23.72 6.40 1.71
N HIS A 55 24.61 5.50 1.26
CA HIS A 55 24.42 4.05 1.43
C HIS A 55 24.08 3.69 2.87
N PRO A 56 23.09 2.81 3.08
CA PRO A 56 22.66 2.42 4.41
C PRO A 56 23.76 1.64 5.14
N HIS A 57 23.86 1.84 6.46
CA HIS A 57 24.72 1.01 7.29
C HIS A 57 24.03 -0.32 7.60
N LYS A 58 24.81 -1.41 7.57
CA LYS A 58 24.33 -2.72 7.94
C LYS A 58 23.97 -2.76 9.45
N THR A 59 22.70 -2.99 9.76
CA THR A 59 22.22 -3.11 11.14
C THR A 59 22.17 -4.59 11.57
N LYS A 60 21.86 -4.85 12.84
CA LYS A 60 21.70 -6.20 13.39
C LYS A 60 20.53 -6.99 12.77
N TYR A 61 19.63 -6.32 12.07
CA TYR A 61 18.48 -6.94 11.41
C TYR A 61 18.73 -7.26 9.93
N VAL A 62 19.87 -6.82 9.36
CA VAL A 62 20.24 -7.13 7.97
C VAL A 62 20.89 -8.51 7.93
N ASP A 63 20.23 -9.45 7.29
CA ASP A 63 20.72 -10.81 7.09
C ASP A 63 20.59 -11.25 5.62
N MET A 64 21.68 -11.01 4.87
CA MET A 64 21.76 -11.32 3.44
C MET A 64 21.93 -12.82 3.14
N GLN A 65 22.13 -13.65 4.16
CA GLN A 65 22.20 -15.11 3.98
C GLN A 65 20.82 -15.74 4.03
N LYS A 66 19.92 -15.15 4.85
CA LYS A 66 18.53 -15.62 5.01
C LYS A 66 17.57 -14.96 4.04
N VAL A 67 17.80 -13.70 3.69
CA VAL A 67 16.92 -12.94 2.80
C VAL A 67 17.59 -12.77 1.43
N TYR A 68 16.91 -13.27 0.43
CA TYR A 68 17.33 -13.20 -0.97
C TYR A 68 16.36 -12.32 -1.76
N MET A 69 16.87 -11.32 -2.45
CA MET A 69 16.08 -10.39 -3.26
C MET A 69 16.42 -10.54 -4.75
N LYS A 70 15.40 -10.56 -5.58
CA LYS A 70 15.49 -10.54 -7.05
C LYS A 70 14.59 -9.46 -7.66
N PRO A 71 14.99 -8.87 -8.80
CA PRO A 71 14.04 -8.20 -9.67
C PRO A 71 12.93 -9.18 -10.08
N PHE A 72 11.69 -8.68 -10.13
CA PHE A 72 10.55 -9.54 -10.46
C PHE A 72 10.67 -10.19 -11.86
N LEU A 73 11.22 -9.45 -12.81
CA LEU A 73 11.42 -9.93 -14.19
C LEU A 73 12.43 -11.07 -14.31
N ASP A 74 13.33 -11.22 -13.32
CA ASP A 74 14.35 -12.28 -13.28
C ASP A 74 13.86 -13.54 -12.57
N LEU A 75 12.63 -13.53 -12.03
CA LEU A 75 12.03 -14.70 -11.39
C LEU A 75 11.63 -15.74 -12.45
N ASN A 76 11.99 -17.00 -12.20
CA ASN A 76 11.47 -18.09 -12.99
C ASN A 76 10.03 -18.45 -12.59
N LYS A 77 9.39 -19.33 -13.36
CA LYS A 77 8.00 -19.71 -13.15
C LYS A 77 7.78 -20.39 -11.79
N GLU A 78 8.71 -21.18 -11.32
CA GLU A 78 8.63 -21.89 -10.03
C GLU A 78 8.70 -20.90 -8.87
N GLU A 79 9.61 -19.91 -8.94
CA GLU A 79 9.74 -18.86 -7.93
C GLU A 79 8.47 -18.01 -7.85
N ILE A 80 7.85 -17.68 -8.98
CA ILE A 80 6.58 -16.94 -9.00
C ILE A 80 5.46 -17.77 -8.39
N GLN A 81 5.41 -19.08 -8.68
CA GLN A 81 4.41 -19.96 -8.09
C GLN A 81 4.60 -20.06 -6.56
N ILE A 82 5.84 -20.13 -6.07
CA ILE A 82 6.14 -20.07 -4.63
C ILE A 82 5.59 -18.79 -4.00
N VAL A 83 5.75 -17.62 -4.65
CA VAL A 83 5.18 -16.36 -4.15
C VAL A 83 3.66 -16.42 -4.08
N VAL A 84 3.01 -16.89 -5.15
CA VAL A 84 1.55 -17.02 -5.21
C VAL A 84 1.02 -17.92 -4.10
N ASP A 85 1.56 -19.13 -3.99
CA ASP A 85 1.14 -20.12 -3.00
C ASP A 85 1.37 -19.62 -1.57
N PHE A 86 2.52 -18.96 -1.33
CA PHE A 86 2.85 -18.42 -0.03
C PHE A 86 1.89 -17.30 0.38
N LEU A 87 1.56 -16.38 -0.54
CA LEU A 87 0.63 -15.29 -0.28
C LEU A 87 -0.80 -15.80 -0.07
N GLN A 88 -1.25 -16.77 -0.85
CA GLN A 88 -2.57 -17.38 -0.65
C GLN A 88 -2.71 -18.02 0.73
N CYS A 89 -1.65 -18.68 1.22
CA CYS A 89 -1.67 -19.39 2.49
C CYS A 89 -1.42 -18.50 3.72
N HIS A 90 -0.58 -17.45 3.60
CA HIS A 90 -0.01 -16.79 4.78
C HIS A 90 -0.23 -15.27 4.83
N TYR A 91 -0.82 -14.64 3.80
CA TYR A 91 -0.98 -13.19 3.77
C TYR A 91 -1.93 -12.67 4.86
N PHE A 92 -3.08 -13.30 5.02
CA PHE A 92 -4.02 -12.96 6.09
C PHE A 92 -3.80 -13.84 7.32
N SER A 93 -3.99 -13.26 8.50
CA SER A 93 -4.02 -14.02 9.77
C SER A 93 -5.37 -14.71 10.00
N ASP A 94 -6.46 -14.14 9.47
CA ASP A 94 -7.79 -14.71 9.53
C ASP A 94 -7.96 -15.76 8.43
N GLU A 95 -8.35 -16.97 8.80
CA GLU A 95 -8.59 -18.09 7.89
C GLU A 95 -9.83 -17.90 7.02
N SER A 96 -10.77 -17.04 7.43
CA SER A 96 -11.99 -16.74 6.68
C SER A 96 -11.74 -15.81 5.48
N VAL A 97 -10.57 -15.18 5.39
CA VAL A 97 -10.18 -14.27 4.30
C VAL A 97 -8.90 -14.76 3.63
N PHE A 98 -8.93 -14.90 2.31
CA PHE A 98 -7.77 -15.32 1.54
C PHE A 98 -7.62 -14.53 0.24
N LEU A 99 -6.41 -14.52 -0.32
CA LEU A 99 -6.13 -13.92 -1.62
C LEU A 99 -6.48 -14.91 -2.74
N VAL A 100 -7.27 -14.46 -3.71
CA VAL A 100 -7.50 -15.17 -4.97
C VAL A 100 -6.49 -14.63 -6.01
N LEU A 101 -5.23 -14.95 -5.79
CA LEU A 101 -4.12 -14.46 -6.61
C LEU A 101 -3.69 -15.57 -7.57
N SER A 102 -3.50 -15.25 -8.86
CA SER A 102 -2.92 -16.15 -9.84
C SER A 102 -1.58 -15.61 -10.32
N GLU A 103 -0.75 -16.47 -10.95
CA GLU A 103 0.50 -16.05 -11.58
C GLU A 103 0.28 -14.87 -12.55
N ASN A 104 -0.76 -14.92 -13.38
CA ASN A 104 -1.06 -13.85 -14.35
C ASN A 104 -1.40 -12.52 -13.66
N ILE A 105 -2.18 -12.56 -12.58
CA ILE A 105 -2.53 -11.37 -11.80
C ILE A 105 -1.27 -10.78 -11.17
N LEU A 106 -0.45 -11.61 -10.53
CA LEU A 106 0.80 -11.15 -9.91
C LEU A 106 1.76 -10.56 -10.95
N ARG A 107 1.88 -11.19 -12.12
CA ARG A 107 2.67 -10.66 -13.24
C ARG A 107 2.16 -9.29 -13.67
N THR A 108 0.87 -9.12 -13.87
CA THR A 108 0.29 -7.83 -14.27
C THR A 108 0.51 -6.76 -13.22
N LEU A 109 0.42 -7.11 -11.94
CA LEU A 109 0.65 -6.16 -10.85
C LEU A 109 2.09 -5.69 -10.76
N LEU A 110 3.08 -6.58 -10.95
CA LEU A 110 4.49 -6.28 -10.72
C LEU A 110 5.27 -5.94 -11.99
N SER A 111 5.05 -6.63 -13.12
CA SER A 111 5.83 -6.43 -14.34
C SER A 111 5.54 -5.11 -15.06
N SER A 112 4.43 -4.46 -14.75
CA SER A 112 4.04 -3.18 -15.34
C SER A 112 4.77 -1.96 -14.73
N HIS A 113 5.61 -2.16 -13.74
CA HIS A 113 6.43 -1.13 -13.11
C HIS A 113 7.86 -1.18 -13.63
N GLU A 114 8.50 -0.01 -13.70
CA GLU A 114 9.91 0.10 -14.15
C GLU A 114 10.85 -0.70 -13.26
N GLU A 115 10.60 -0.64 -11.94
CA GLU A 115 11.36 -1.39 -10.93
C GLU A 115 10.40 -2.14 -10.03
N SER A 116 10.59 -3.44 -9.93
CA SER A 116 9.86 -4.29 -9.02
C SER A 116 10.75 -5.42 -8.50
N TYR A 117 10.64 -5.71 -7.21
CA TYR A 117 11.49 -6.67 -6.52
C TYR A 117 10.66 -7.61 -5.67
N VAL A 118 11.16 -8.84 -5.52
CA VAL A 118 10.64 -9.82 -4.56
C VAL A 118 11.76 -10.26 -3.66
N SER A 119 11.51 -10.19 -2.36
CA SER A 119 12.40 -10.73 -1.34
C SER A 119 11.78 -11.97 -0.70
N PHE A 120 12.61 -13.01 -0.56
CA PHE A 120 12.27 -14.25 0.10
C PHE A 120 13.08 -14.36 1.39
N LEU A 121 12.44 -14.64 2.50
CA LEU A 121 13.08 -15.07 3.73
C LEU A 121 13.06 -16.59 3.76
N PHE A 122 14.24 -17.23 3.82
CA PHE A 122 14.36 -18.69 3.89
C PHE A 122 14.82 -19.15 5.26
N GLN A 123 14.37 -20.33 5.64
CA GLN A 123 14.89 -21.09 6.78
C GLN A 123 15.38 -22.45 6.28
N ASP A 124 16.53 -22.88 6.80
CA ASP A 124 17.05 -24.21 6.54
C ASP A 124 16.26 -25.24 7.34
N LYS A 125 15.67 -26.21 6.65
CA LYS A 125 14.90 -27.31 7.24
C LYS A 125 15.54 -28.65 6.87
N LEU A 126 15.78 -29.47 7.85
CA LEU A 126 16.25 -30.86 7.63
C LEU A 126 15.04 -31.73 7.27
N LYS A 127 15.03 -32.26 6.05
CA LYS A 127 13.99 -33.15 5.56
C LYS A 127 14.56 -34.55 5.39
N LEU A 128 13.86 -35.54 5.92
CA LEU A 128 14.15 -36.94 5.68
C LEU A 128 13.57 -37.35 4.33
N MET A 129 14.40 -37.61 3.33
CA MET A 129 13.96 -38.22 2.08
C MET A 129 14.14 -39.73 2.15
N LEU A 130 13.07 -40.43 1.85
CA LEU A 130 13.12 -41.87 1.59
C LEU A 130 13.55 -42.03 0.13
N ASN A 131 14.71 -42.66 -0.11
CA ASN A 131 15.10 -43.08 -1.45
C ASN A 131 14.36 -44.37 -1.78
N ASP A 132 13.45 -44.33 -2.73
CA ASP A 132 12.86 -45.48 -3.38
C ASP A 132 13.86 -46.05 -4.42
N GLU A 133 14.97 -46.57 -3.95
CA GLU A 133 15.77 -47.44 -4.81
C GLU A 133 15.29 -48.88 -4.63
N GLU A 134 15.00 -49.51 -5.73
CA GLU A 134 14.34 -50.82 -5.90
C GLU A 134 15.00 -52.04 -5.24
N ASN A 135 15.88 -51.89 -4.24
CA ASN A 135 16.40 -53.02 -3.49
C ASN A 135 16.73 -52.71 -2.03
N SER A 136 15.83 -53.07 -1.17
CA SER A 136 15.98 -53.59 0.18
C SER A 136 16.90 -52.91 1.20
N ALA A 137 16.95 -51.59 1.28
CA ALA A 137 17.27 -50.87 2.51
C ALA A 137 16.74 -49.42 2.40
N TYR A 138 15.79 -49.06 3.24
CA TYR A 138 15.34 -47.67 3.35
C TYR A 138 16.50 -46.81 3.86
N VAL A 139 17.26 -46.20 2.95
CA VAL A 139 18.28 -45.20 3.32
C VAL A 139 17.58 -43.85 3.44
N THR A 140 17.33 -43.46 4.65
CA THR A 140 16.89 -42.13 4.98
C THR A 140 18.05 -41.15 4.78
N LYS A 141 18.00 -40.32 3.75
CA LYS A 141 18.98 -39.26 3.53
C LYS A 141 18.44 -37.96 4.15
N LEU A 142 19.18 -37.37 5.07
CA LEU A 142 18.94 -36.02 5.56
C LEU A 142 19.35 -35.04 4.48
N VAL A 143 18.37 -34.32 3.92
CA VAL A 143 18.59 -33.27 2.93
C VAL A 143 18.26 -31.92 3.58
N LEU A 144 19.17 -30.98 3.44
CA LEU A 144 18.93 -29.57 3.86
C LEU A 144 18.11 -28.90 2.76
N GLU A 145 16.86 -28.64 3.05
CA GLU A 145 15.94 -27.93 2.14
C GLU A 145 15.73 -26.51 2.65
N LYS A 146 15.70 -25.53 1.74
CA LYS A 146 15.37 -24.14 2.08
C LYS A 146 13.85 -23.95 1.94
N GLU A 147 13.19 -23.72 3.06
CA GLU A 147 11.75 -23.47 3.09
C GLU A 147 11.48 -21.95 3.17
N PRO A 148 10.60 -21.37 2.31
CA PRO A 148 10.23 -19.97 2.41
C PRO A 148 9.45 -19.71 3.70
N GLN A 149 9.94 -18.77 4.51
CA GLN A 149 9.31 -18.33 5.76
C GLN A 149 8.72 -16.93 5.66
N GLY A 150 9.02 -16.20 4.58
CA GLY A 150 8.47 -14.89 4.34
C GLY A 150 8.68 -14.41 2.92
N VAL A 151 7.76 -13.57 2.46
CA VAL A 151 7.79 -12.92 1.16
C VAL A 151 7.46 -11.44 1.33
N LEU A 152 8.14 -10.59 0.56
CA LEU A 152 7.85 -9.17 0.41
C LEU A 152 7.98 -8.81 -1.06
N CYS A 153 6.94 -8.19 -1.62
CA CYS A 153 6.99 -7.58 -2.94
C CYS A 153 7.12 -6.07 -2.82
N SER A 154 7.88 -5.46 -3.73
CA SER A 154 7.94 -4.00 -3.82
C SER A 154 8.01 -3.55 -5.27
N TYR A 155 7.53 -2.34 -5.52
CA TYR A 155 7.56 -1.74 -6.85
C TYR A 155 7.58 -0.21 -6.78
N SER A 156 8.19 0.39 -7.80
CA SER A 156 8.32 1.85 -7.89
C SER A 156 6.99 2.50 -8.29
N LEU A 157 6.63 3.56 -7.58
CA LEU A 157 5.44 4.38 -7.86
C LEU A 157 5.80 5.85 -7.97
N PRO A 158 5.30 6.58 -8.97
CA PRO A 158 5.30 8.03 -9.00
C PRO A 158 4.63 8.62 -7.76
N PHE A 159 5.30 9.58 -7.12
CA PHE A 159 4.81 10.24 -5.92
C PHE A 159 4.93 11.76 -6.06
N PHE A 160 3.86 12.48 -5.81
CA PHE A 160 3.79 13.92 -6.02
C PHE A 160 3.35 14.64 -4.75
N PHE A 161 4.17 15.56 -4.26
CA PHE A 161 3.74 16.60 -3.34
C PHE A 161 3.20 17.77 -4.16
N ILE A 162 1.88 17.91 -4.23
CA ILE A 162 1.21 18.80 -5.20
C ILE A 162 1.54 20.29 -4.97
N GLN A 163 1.69 20.69 -3.71
CA GLN A 163 2.06 22.06 -3.36
C GLN A 163 3.56 22.36 -3.43
N GLN A 164 4.40 21.34 -3.63
CA GLN A 164 5.86 21.43 -3.57
C GLN A 164 6.49 20.76 -4.80
N LYS A 165 6.47 21.50 -5.92
CA LYS A 165 6.92 21.03 -7.24
C LYS A 165 8.40 20.58 -7.30
N GLU A 166 9.25 21.12 -6.42
CA GLU A 166 10.68 20.81 -6.32
C GLU A 166 10.97 19.81 -5.20
N SER A 167 10.03 18.90 -4.92
CA SER A 167 10.25 17.85 -3.92
C SER A 167 11.42 16.93 -4.35
N PRO A 168 12.34 16.59 -3.44
CA PRO A 168 13.36 15.56 -3.70
C PRO A 168 12.78 14.14 -3.80
N ILE A 169 11.51 13.95 -3.39
CA ILE A 169 10.80 12.67 -3.47
C ILE A 169 9.85 12.77 -4.66
N GLN A 170 10.21 12.11 -5.76
CA GLN A 170 9.39 12.06 -6.99
C GLN A 170 8.85 10.66 -7.27
N SER A 171 9.47 9.65 -6.66
CA SER A 171 9.03 8.26 -6.69
C SER A 171 9.22 7.63 -5.32
N VAL A 172 8.47 6.58 -5.05
CA VAL A 172 8.61 5.78 -3.84
C VAL A 172 8.61 4.29 -4.20
N MET A 173 9.40 3.51 -3.47
CA MET A 173 9.32 2.06 -3.52
C MET A 173 8.17 1.60 -2.61
N TYR A 174 7.04 1.18 -3.18
CA TYR A 174 5.92 0.70 -2.39
C TYR A 174 6.15 -0.74 -1.94
N TRP A 175 6.14 -0.98 -0.62
CA TRP A 175 6.21 -2.31 -0.04
C TRP A 175 4.81 -2.89 0.05
N ASP A 176 4.58 -3.94 -0.70
CA ASP A 176 3.31 -4.65 -0.77
C ASP A 176 3.50 -6.13 -0.44
N TYR A 177 2.42 -6.83 -0.17
CA TYR A 177 2.41 -8.27 0.08
C TYR A 177 3.46 -8.75 1.10
N VAL A 178 3.66 -7.97 2.20
CA VAL A 178 4.53 -8.41 3.29
C VAL A 178 3.86 -9.55 4.04
N SER A 179 4.41 -10.74 3.92
CA SER A 179 3.86 -11.95 4.52
C SER A 179 4.94 -12.79 5.19
N ILE A 180 4.60 -13.37 6.35
CA ILE A 180 5.43 -14.32 7.09
C ILE A 180 4.60 -15.54 7.40
N HIS A 181 5.22 -16.72 7.39
CA HIS A 181 4.60 -18.00 7.67
C HIS A 181 3.81 -17.96 9.00
N ARG A 182 2.53 -18.34 8.97
CA ARG A 182 1.59 -18.12 10.09
C ARG A 182 2.05 -18.79 11.39
N GLU A 183 2.49 -20.06 11.32
CA GLU A 183 2.85 -20.85 12.50
C GLU A 183 4.18 -20.43 13.12
N ASN A 184 5.13 -19.94 12.29
CA ASN A 184 6.49 -19.61 12.71
C ASN A 184 6.72 -18.09 12.83
N LYS A 185 5.65 -17.29 12.82
CA LYS A 185 5.73 -15.83 12.80
C LYS A 185 6.45 -15.30 14.03
N THR A 186 7.67 -14.81 13.86
CA THR A 186 8.37 -14.03 14.88
C THR A 186 8.51 -12.58 14.43
N GLN A 187 8.47 -11.66 15.40
CA GLN A 187 8.70 -10.24 15.14
C GLN A 187 10.10 -9.99 14.54
N LYS A 188 11.07 -10.83 14.91
CA LYS A 188 12.43 -10.77 14.38
C LYS A 188 12.47 -11.07 12.88
N ASP A 189 11.71 -12.05 12.41
CA ASP A 189 11.68 -12.44 10.99
C ASP A 189 11.09 -11.34 10.13
N ILE A 190 10.00 -10.68 10.61
CA ILE A 190 9.43 -9.51 9.94
C ILE A 190 10.48 -8.40 9.82
N TYR A 191 11.18 -8.07 10.91
CA TYR A 191 12.20 -7.03 10.91
C TYR A 191 13.40 -7.38 10.02
N THR A 192 13.80 -8.65 10.00
CA THR A 192 14.88 -9.14 9.14
C THR A 192 14.50 -9.02 7.68
N LEU A 193 13.29 -9.42 7.30
CA LEU A 193 12.80 -9.31 5.93
C LEU A 193 12.72 -7.84 5.48
N LEU A 194 12.06 -6.98 6.24
CA LEU A 194 11.90 -5.54 5.92
C LEU A 194 13.25 -4.83 5.81
N GLN A 195 14.11 -5.00 6.82
CA GLN A 195 15.39 -4.28 6.86
C GLN A 195 16.38 -4.78 5.81
N THR A 196 16.39 -6.07 5.50
CA THR A 196 17.29 -6.60 4.48
C THR A 196 16.80 -6.21 3.09
N HIS A 197 15.49 -6.19 2.87
CA HIS A 197 14.91 -5.67 1.63
C HIS A 197 15.26 -4.20 1.41
N ASP A 198 15.01 -3.32 2.40
CA ASP A 198 15.39 -1.91 2.32
C ASP A 198 16.90 -1.72 2.07
N TYR A 199 17.72 -2.50 2.77
CA TYR A 199 19.16 -2.45 2.62
C TYR A 199 19.60 -2.76 1.17
N TRP A 200 19.03 -3.79 0.54
CA TRP A 200 19.29 -4.15 -0.86
C TRP A 200 18.86 -3.05 -1.83
N VAL A 201 17.64 -2.54 -1.69
CA VAL A 201 17.12 -1.45 -2.54
C VAL A 201 18.02 -0.22 -2.43
N ARG A 202 18.37 0.19 -1.21
CA ARG A 202 19.19 1.37 -0.97
C ARG A 202 20.69 1.19 -1.22
N LEU A 203 21.15 -0.03 -1.41
CA LEU A 203 22.51 -0.25 -1.99
C LEU A 203 22.54 0.15 -3.46
N GLN A 204 21.44 -0.03 -4.19
CA GLN A 204 21.32 0.36 -5.60
C GLN A 204 21.02 1.86 -5.71
N GLU A 205 20.07 2.36 -4.94
CA GLU A 205 19.63 3.75 -4.91
C GLU A 205 19.64 4.31 -3.46
N PRO A 206 20.76 4.91 -3.00
CA PRO A 206 20.93 5.29 -1.59
C PRO A 206 19.86 6.23 -1.03
N GLY A 207 19.36 7.14 -1.85
CA GLY A 207 18.30 8.10 -1.52
C GLY A 207 16.88 7.55 -1.63
N CYS A 208 16.69 6.29 -2.01
CA CYS A 208 15.38 5.71 -2.22
C CYS A 208 14.51 5.86 -0.98
N VAL A 209 13.27 6.31 -1.19
CA VAL A 209 12.22 6.43 -0.17
C VAL A 209 11.22 5.32 -0.40
N SER A 210 10.87 4.60 0.67
CA SER A 210 9.82 3.59 0.58
C SER A 210 8.52 4.07 1.22
N LEU A 211 7.40 3.58 0.68
CA LEU A 211 6.06 3.79 1.19
C LEU A 211 5.46 2.44 1.58
N PHE A 212 4.83 2.34 2.73
CA PHE A 212 4.12 1.13 3.11
C PHE A 212 2.83 1.44 3.87
N LYS A 213 1.86 0.55 3.73
CA LYS A 213 0.58 0.59 4.42
C LYS A 213 0.63 -0.33 5.65
N LYS A 214 -0.01 0.10 6.73
CA LYS A 214 -0.25 -0.72 7.91
C LYS A 214 -1.71 -0.63 8.30
N GLU A 215 -2.34 -1.77 8.53
CA GLU A 215 -3.73 -1.93 8.97
C GLU A 215 -3.78 -2.53 10.37
N GLY A 216 -4.81 -2.18 11.13
CA GLY A 216 -4.99 -2.65 12.51
C GLY A 216 -4.00 -2.01 13.47
N ASP A 217 -3.10 -2.82 14.03
CA ASP A 217 -2.07 -2.34 14.96
C ASP A 217 -1.04 -1.48 14.25
N LEU A 218 -1.13 -0.17 14.45
CA LEU A 218 -0.27 0.82 13.81
C LEU A 218 1.16 0.81 14.37
N CYS A 219 2.11 1.37 13.62
CA CYS A 219 3.52 1.44 14.04
C CYS A 219 3.69 2.40 15.22
N SER A 220 4.06 1.87 16.38
CA SER A 220 4.35 2.67 17.58
C SER A 220 5.65 3.44 17.43
N GLY A 221 5.66 4.71 17.84
CA GLY A 221 6.84 5.58 17.83
C GLY A 221 7.20 6.17 16.46
N VAL A 222 6.44 5.84 15.40
CA VAL A 222 6.61 6.38 14.03
C VAL A 222 5.42 7.27 13.70
N ILE A 223 5.69 8.43 13.10
CA ILE A 223 4.63 9.32 12.62
C ILE A 223 4.20 8.87 11.23
N PRO A 224 2.92 8.56 11.03
CA PRO A 224 2.41 8.20 9.71
C PRO A 224 2.40 9.41 8.78
N LEU A 225 2.51 9.15 7.49
CA LEU A 225 2.24 10.14 6.44
C LEU A 225 0.77 10.57 6.50
N VAL A 226 -0.14 9.62 6.61
CA VAL A 226 -1.57 9.85 6.78
C VAL A 226 -2.19 8.75 7.63
N LEU A 227 -3.17 9.13 8.45
CA LEU A 227 -4.01 8.26 9.27
C LEU A 227 -5.43 8.30 8.72
N TYR A 228 -6.06 7.12 8.54
CA TYR A 228 -7.42 6.98 8.03
C TYR A 228 -8.06 5.69 8.53
N HIS A 229 -9.36 5.53 8.25
CA HIS A 229 -10.08 4.30 8.53
C HIS A 229 -10.59 3.66 7.25
N SER A 230 -10.53 2.36 7.21
CA SER A 230 -11.14 1.52 6.19
C SER A 230 -12.43 0.93 6.73
N HIS A 231 -13.51 1.02 5.96
CA HIS A 231 -14.84 0.57 6.37
C HIS A 231 -15.34 -0.48 5.39
N LEU A 232 -15.61 -1.67 5.90
CA LEU A 232 -16.14 -2.80 5.13
C LEU A 232 -17.66 -2.84 5.25
N PHE A 233 -18.35 -2.88 4.13
CA PHE A 233 -19.81 -2.93 4.05
C PHE A 233 -20.27 -4.13 3.24
N VAL A 234 -21.48 -4.62 3.52
CA VAL A 234 -22.18 -5.53 2.61
C VAL A 234 -22.60 -4.74 1.36
N LEU A 235 -22.24 -5.22 0.20
CA LEU A 235 -22.64 -4.66 -1.09
C LEU A 235 -23.90 -5.37 -1.59
N ASN A 236 -25.05 -4.81 -1.28
CA ASN A 236 -26.33 -5.26 -1.82
C ASN A 236 -26.49 -4.87 -3.29
N GLU A 237 -27.50 -5.43 -3.94
CA GLU A 237 -27.85 -5.04 -5.31
C GLU A 237 -28.23 -3.57 -5.37
N VAL A 238 -27.54 -2.84 -6.26
CA VAL A 238 -27.74 -1.40 -6.47
C VAL A 238 -28.72 -1.19 -7.60
N ALA A 239 -29.83 -0.48 -7.34
CA ALA A 239 -30.76 -0.09 -8.36
C ALA A 239 -30.13 0.95 -9.31
N LYS A 240 -30.50 0.91 -10.59
CA LYS A 240 -30.03 1.89 -11.56
C LYS A 240 -30.42 3.30 -11.15
N PRO A 241 -29.48 4.20 -10.83
CA PRO A 241 -29.81 5.58 -10.43
C PRO A 241 -30.28 6.38 -11.65
N LYS A 242 -31.11 7.39 -11.37
CA LYS A 242 -31.48 8.38 -12.38
C LYS A 242 -30.35 9.44 -12.43
N LEU A 243 -29.70 9.55 -13.56
CA LEU A 243 -28.64 10.53 -13.80
C LEU A 243 -29.20 11.78 -14.49
N GLU A 244 -28.45 12.87 -14.48
CA GLU A 244 -28.80 14.10 -15.20
C GLU A 244 -28.58 13.95 -16.71
N ASP A 245 -29.50 14.47 -17.52
CA ASP A 245 -29.48 14.33 -18.98
C ASP A 245 -28.26 14.97 -19.66
N HIS A 246 -27.60 15.93 -19.00
CA HIS A 246 -26.47 16.68 -19.58
C HIS A 246 -25.11 16.26 -19.00
N VAL A 247 -25.07 15.26 -18.15
CA VAL A 247 -23.84 14.74 -17.52
C VAL A 247 -23.69 13.27 -17.88
N SER A 248 -22.53 12.92 -18.42
CA SER A 248 -22.19 11.54 -18.77
C SER A 248 -21.25 10.94 -17.75
N CYS A 249 -21.48 9.67 -17.40
CA CYS A 249 -20.58 8.85 -16.62
C CYS A 249 -20.00 7.77 -17.55
N VAL A 250 -18.73 7.87 -17.87
CA VAL A 250 -18.08 7.03 -18.86
C VAL A 250 -17.12 6.09 -18.15
N ARG A 251 -17.32 4.77 -18.33
CA ARG A 251 -16.31 3.78 -17.93
C ARG A 251 -15.09 3.92 -18.85
N VAL A 252 -13.92 4.12 -18.24
CA VAL A 252 -12.66 4.29 -18.95
C VAL A 252 -12.15 2.91 -19.39
N GLY A 253 -12.12 2.69 -20.67
CA GLY A 253 -11.44 1.58 -21.33
C GLY A 253 -10.19 2.06 -22.06
N SER A 254 -9.63 1.22 -22.92
CA SER A 254 -8.43 1.56 -23.70
C SER A 254 -8.61 2.80 -24.59
N GLU A 255 -9.80 2.96 -25.20
CA GLU A 255 -10.11 4.10 -26.08
C GLU A 255 -10.29 5.42 -25.34
N GLN A 256 -10.84 5.36 -24.12
CA GLN A 256 -11.11 6.52 -23.26
C GLN A 256 -9.98 6.82 -22.28
N PHE A 257 -8.84 6.12 -22.36
CA PHE A 257 -7.73 6.25 -21.41
C PHE A 257 -7.19 7.68 -21.29
N HIS A 258 -7.26 8.47 -22.36
CA HIS A 258 -6.90 9.88 -22.36
C HIS A 258 -7.66 10.70 -21.30
N LEU A 259 -8.94 10.36 -21.03
CA LEU A 259 -9.73 11.05 -20.00
C LEU A 259 -9.12 10.86 -18.58
N LEU A 260 -8.65 9.66 -18.30
CA LEU A 260 -7.96 9.38 -17.03
C LEU A 260 -6.62 10.13 -16.95
N SER A 261 -5.82 10.09 -18.02
CA SER A 261 -4.57 10.83 -18.11
C SER A 261 -4.76 12.33 -17.84
N ASP A 262 -5.80 12.94 -18.43
CA ASP A 262 -6.10 14.37 -18.26
C ASP A 262 -6.47 14.70 -16.82
N VAL A 263 -7.25 13.83 -16.16
CA VAL A 263 -7.58 13.99 -14.72
C VAL A 263 -6.32 13.95 -13.87
N LEU A 264 -5.49 12.90 -14.02
CA LEU A 264 -4.27 12.73 -13.24
C LEU A 264 -3.30 13.88 -13.45
N TYR A 265 -3.14 14.30 -14.70
CA TYR A 265 -2.27 15.42 -15.05
C TYR A 265 -2.76 16.74 -14.42
N SER A 266 -4.08 17.00 -14.42
CA SER A 266 -4.65 18.19 -13.81
C SER A 266 -4.47 18.22 -12.29
N ILE A 267 -4.56 17.05 -11.63
CA ILE A 267 -4.31 16.89 -10.20
C ILE A 267 -2.83 17.17 -9.88
N CYS A 268 -1.90 16.53 -10.60
CA CYS A 268 -0.46 16.72 -10.37
C CYS A 268 -0.01 18.17 -10.59
N ARG A 269 -0.68 18.90 -11.48
CA ARG A 269 -0.40 20.34 -11.70
C ARG A 269 -1.04 21.27 -10.70
N GLY A 270 -1.90 20.77 -9.82
CA GLY A 270 -2.66 21.61 -8.90
C GLY A 270 -3.65 22.54 -9.61
N GLN A 271 -4.10 22.19 -10.84
CA GLN A 271 -5.03 23.00 -11.62
C GLN A 271 -6.47 22.90 -11.12
N THR A 272 -6.74 21.91 -10.29
CA THR A 272 -8.08 21.56 -9.76
C THR A 272 -8.42 22.23 -8.43
N GLY A 273 -7.69 23.28 -8.04
CA GLY A 273 -7.79 23.81 -6.69
C GLY A 273 -7.03 22.92 -5.67
N HIS A 274 -6.80 23.41 -4.48
CA HIS A 274 -5.91 22.76 -3.48
C HIS A 274 -6.55 21.57 -2.75
N TYR A 275 -7.06 20.57 -3.49
CA TYR A 275 -7.79 19.45 -2.88
C TYR A 275 -6.89 18.37 -2.28
N PHE A 276 -5.67 18.19 -2.81
CA PHE A 276 -4.76 17.15 -2.37
C PHE A 276 -3.40 17.73 -1.97
N ASP A 277 -2.84 17.22 -0.87
CA ASP A 277 -1.47 17.54 -0.45
C ASP A 277 -0.46 16.70 -1.22
N CYS A 278 -0.79 15.42 -1.44
CA CYS A 278 0.01 14.55 -2.29
C CYS A 278 -0.84 13.52 -3.05
N ALA A 279 -0.28 13.01 -4.13
CA ALA A 279 -0.86 11.96 -4.96
C ALA A 279 0.18 10.85 -5.21
N CYS A 280 -0.29 9.60 -5.20
CA CYS A 280 0.50 8.43 -5.54
C CYS A 280 -0.37 7.49 -6.37
N PHE A 281 0.12 7.08 -7.54
CA PHE A 281 -0.61 6.19 -8.44
C PHE A 281 0.37 5.39 -9.32
N PRO A 282 -0.06 4.23 -9.86
CA PRO A 282 0.74 3.47 -10.80
C PRO A 282 1.08 4.28 -12.05
N SER A 283 2.16 3.94 -12.73
CA SER A 283 2.49 4.55 -14.02
C SER A 283 1.33 4.40 -15.01
N LEU A 284 1.22 5.31 -15.98
CA LEU A 284 0.13 5.27 -16.97
C LEU A 284 0.04 3.92 -17.72
N PRO A 285 1.16 3.30 -18.16
CA PRO A 285 1.12 1.96 -18.74
C PRO A 285 0.57 0.91 -17.78
N ALA A 286 0.97 0.94 -16.50
CA ALA A 286 0.48 0.02 -15.48
C ALA A 286 -1.03 0.19 -15.23
N LEU A 287 -1.51 1.43 -15.17
CA LEU A 287 -2.95 1.71 -15.06
C LEU A 287 -3.73 1.20 -16.26
N GLN A 288 -3.22 1.41 -17.48
CA GLN A 288 -3.86 0.95 -18.70
C GLN A 288 -4.00 -0.58 -18.72
N GLU A 289 -2.95 -1.30 -18.33
CA GLU A 289 -2.98 -2.76 -18.30
C GLU A 289 -3.95 -3.28 -17.23
N ARG A 290 -3.99 -2.67 -16.04
CA ARG A 290 -4.93 -3.03 -14.97
C ARG A 290 -6.39 -2.75 -15.34
N LEU A 291 -6.68 -1.66 -16.06
CA LEU A 291 -8.01 -1.36 -16.59
C LEU A 291 -8.43 -2.38 -17.67
N LYS A 292 -7.51 -2.77 -18.53
CA LYS A 292 -7.76 -3.74 -19.61
C LYS A 292 -8.08 -5.14 -19.07
N GLN A 293 -7.49 -5.51 -17.94
CA GLN A 293 -7.71 -6.80 -17.29
C GLN A 293 -8.84 -6.80 -16.23
N ASP A 294 -9.67 -5.74 -16.19
CA ASP A 294 -10.75 -5.58 -15.21
C ASP A 294 -10.29 -5.69 -13.73
N MET A 295 -9.01 -5.35 -13.46
CA MET A 295 -8.52 -5.23 -12.11
C MET A 295 -8.95 -3.89 -11.49
N TYR A 296 -9.06 -2.86 -12.33
CA TYR A 296 -9.55 -1.54 -11.98
C TYR A 296 -10.75 -1.16 -12.84
N PHE A 297 -11.66 -0.42 -12.23
CA PHE A 297 -12.87 0.12 -12.85
C PHE A 297 -12.87 1.63 -12.63
N CYS A 298 -12.49 2.37 -13.66
CA CYS A 298 -12.46 3.83 -13.62
C CYS A 298 -13.67 4.41 -14.34
N TYR A 299 -14.33 5.37 -13.69
CA TYR A 299 -15.45 6.12 -14.24
C TYR A 299 -15.13 7.61 -14.19
N VAL A 300 -15.23 8.28 -15.35
CA VAL A 300 -15.08 9.72 -15.45
C VAL A 300 -16.45 10.35 -15.65
N VAL A 301 -16.78 11.29 -14.76
CA VAL A 301 -18.01 12.08 -14.81
C VAL A 301 -17.71 13.38 -15.50
N ARG A 302 -18.42 13.69 -16.59
CA ARG A 302 -18.19 14.89 -17.40
C ARG A 302 -19.47 15.55 -17.88
N ARG A 303 -19.42 16.86 -18.05
CA ARG A 303 -20.43 17.67 -18.72
C ARG A 303 -19.79 18.30 -19.96
N LYS A 304 -20.13 17.80 -21.15
CA LYS A 304 -19.44 18.14 -22.40
C LYS A 304 -17.94 17.84 -22.28
N GLU A 305 -17.08 18.84 -22.47
CA GLU A 305 -15.61 18.74 -22.32
C GLU A 305 -15.11 18.90 -20.89
N GLN A 306 -15.97 19.30 -19.95
CA GLN A 306 -15.58 19.56 -18.58
C GLN A 306 -15.64 18.30 -17.73
N ILE A 307 -14.53 17.91 -17.14
CA ILE A 307 -14.46 16.82 -16.16
C ILE A 307 -14.96 17.32 -14.81
N LEU A 308 -16.02 16.70 -14.31
CA LEU A 308 -16.64 17.01 -13.02
C LEU A 308 -16.12 16.13 -11.90
N GLY A 309 -15.70 14.92 -12.21
CA GLY A 309 -15.17 14.02 -11.20
C GLY A 309 -14.70 12.69 -11.78
N MET A 310 -14.12 11.88 -10.91
CA MET A 310 -13.63 10.54 -11.22
C MET A 310 -13.91 9.61 -10.04
N ILE A 311 -14.22 8.37 -10.35
CA ILE A 311 -14.42 7.28 -9.38
C ILE A 311 -13.55 6.11 -9.84
N MET A 312 -12.66 5.65 -8.96
CA MET A 312 -11.81 4.50 -9.19
C MET A 312 -12.15 3.40 -8.19
N LEU A 313 -12.62 2.28 -8.71
CA LEU A 313 -12.87 1.05 -7.96
C LEU A 313 -11.83 0.02 -8.38
N LYS A 314 -11.44 -0.86 -7.47
CA LYS A 314 -10.50 -1.96 -7.76
C LYS A 314 -10.97 -3.28 -7.17
N ASP A 315 -10.64 -4.35 -7.86
CA ASP A 315 -10.69 -5.70 -7.29
C ASP A 315 -9.54 -5.84 -6.29
N THR A 316 -9.84 -6.16 -5.04
CA THR A 316 -8.80 -6.39 -4.03
C THR A 316 -8.18 -7.77 -4.14
N PHE A 317 -8.73 -8.66 -4.96
CA PHE A 317 -8.42 -10.10 -5.00
C PHE A 317 -8.61 -10.81 -3.66
N GLN A 318 -9.28 -10.18 -2.72
CA GLN A 318 -9.64 -10.77 -1.43
C GLN A 318 -10.99 -11.43 -1.54
N HIS A 319 -11.08 -12.62 -0.95
CA HIS A 319 -12.31 -13.37 -0.83
C HIS A 319 -12.56 -13.70 0.63
N ASN A 320 -13.74 -13.30 1.11
CA ASN A 320 -14.23 -13.70 2.42
C ASN A 320 -15.16 -14.91 2.23
N GLU A 321 -14.93 -16.02 2.93
CA GLU A 321 -15.70 -17.26 2.78
C GLU A 321 -17.19 -17.06 3.00
N THR A 322 -17.55 -16.22 3.96
CA THR A 322 -18.97 -15.98 4.32
C THR A 322 -19.66 -15.03 3.35
N HIS A 323 -18.95 -14.00 2.88
CA HIS A 323 -19.56 -12.89 2.14
C HIS A 323 -19.15 -12.80 0.67
N GLY A 324 -18.00 -13.38 0.27
CA GLY A 324 -17.51 -13.37 -1.11
C GLY A 324 -16.45 -12.30 -1.40
N ASN A 325 -16.35 -11.88 -2.68
CA ASN A 325 -15.29 -10.98 -3.14
C ASN A 325 -15.48 -9.53 -2.69
N ILE A 326 -14.36 -8.84 -2.45
CA ILE A 326 -14.31 -7.46 -1.97
C ILE A 326 -13.95 -6.52 -3.12
N LEU A 327 -14.79 -5.49 -3.33
CA LEU A 327 -14.52 -4.36 -4.21
C LEU A 327 -14.09 -3.18 -3.35
N GLU A 328 -12.99 -2.51 -3.68
CA GLU A 328 -12.53 -1.33 -2.95
C GLU A 328 -12.74 -0.06 -3.77
N CYS A 329 -13.23 1.00 -3.14
CA CYS A 329 -13.12 2.34 -3.70
C CYS A 329 -11.71 2.88 -3.39
N GLY A 330 -10.80 2.71 -4.34
CA GLY A 330 -9.40 3.10 -4.19
C GLY A 330 -9.26 4.62 -4.05
N CYS A 331 -9.88 5.38 -4.97
CA CYS A 331 -9.98 6.83 -4.82
C CYS A 331 -11.16 7.40 -5.58
N CYS A 332 -11.65 8.53 -5.15
CA CYS A 332 -12.51 9.38 -5.96
C CYS A 332 -12.01 10.82 -5.95
N PHE A 333 -12.41 11.53 -6.99
CA PHE A 333 -12.09 12.94 -7.19
C PHE A 333 -13.36 13.68 -7.63
N LEU A 334 -13.68 14.75 -6.94
CA LEU A 334 -14.75 15.67 -7.29
C LEU A 334 -14.14 17.03 -7.59
N ASN A 335 -14.41 17.56 -8.78
CA ASN A 335 -13.95 18.87 -9.19
C ASN A 335 -14.95 19.94 -8.78
N ASP A 336 -14.48 21.03 -8.16
CA ASP A 336 -15.33 22.12 -7.63
C ASP A 336 -15.79 23.12 -8.72
N TYR A 337 -15.83 22.67 -9.97
CA TYR A 337 -16.33 23.52 -11.04
C TYR A 337 -17.86 23.54 -11.08
N GLY A 338 -18.42 24.69 -10.69
CA GLY A 338 -19.75 25.08 -11.10
C GLY A 338 -20.91 24.33 -10.46
N HIS A 339 -21.00 24.30 -9.13
CA HIS A 339 -22.19 23.85 -8.40
C HIS A 339 -22.58 22.36 -8.59
N PHE A 340 -21.61 21.51 -8.94
CA PHE A 340 -21.84 20.06 -8.96
C PHE A 340 -21.93 19.56 -7.51
N GLN A 341 -23.13 19.10 -7.10
CA GLN A 341 -23.42 18.78 -5.71
C GLN A 341 -22.90 17.37 -5.36
N GLU A 342 -22.55 17.16 -4.08
CA GLU A 342 -22.11 15.88 -3.55
C GLU A 342 -23.18 14.79 -3.74
N GLU A 343 -24.47 15.11 -3.64
CA GLU A 343 -25.58 14.20 -3.90
C GLU A 343 -25.57 13.67 -5.32
N GLN A 344 -25.29 14.54 -6.29
CA GLN A 344 -25.19 14.15 -7.70
C GLN A 344 -24.00 13.21 -7.90
N PHE A 345 -22.84 13.55 -7.31
CA PHE A 345 -21.64 12.73 -7.39
C PHE A 345 -21.87 11.33 -6.77
N PHE A 346 -22.56 11.24 -5.64
CA PHE A 346 -22.95 9.98 -5.06
C PHE A 346 -23.88 9.18 -5.99
N GLY A 347 -24.76 9.80 -6.74
CA GLY A 347 -25.58 9.18 -7.78
C GLY A 347 -24.72 8.52 -8.87
N TYR A 348 -23.60 9.13 -9.29
CA TYR A 348 -22.66 8.55 -10.24
C TYR A 348 -21.84 7.41 -9.64
N PHE A 349 -21.52 7.45 -8.36
CA PHE A 349 -20.94 6.32 -7.65
C PHE A 349 -21.88 5.10 -7.64
N LEU A 350 -23.16 5.31 -7.35
CA LEU A 350 -24.16 4.24 -7.44
C LEU A 350 -24.27 3.70 -8.87
N HIS A 351 -24.16 4.56 -9.88
CA HIS A 351 -24.14 4.13 -11.28
C HIS A 351 -22.93 3.25 -11.60
N ALA A 352 -21.75 3.62 -11.12
CA ALA A 352 -20.54 2.81 -11.28
C ALA A 352 -20.69 1.42 -10.63
N LEU A 353 -21.25 1.34 -9.41
CA LEU A 353 -21.53 0.07 -8.75
C LEU A 353 -22.57 -0.77 -9.50
N TYR A 354 -23.64 -0.15 -9.98
CA TYR A 354 -24.66 -0.81 -10.80
C TYR A 354 -24.05 -1.40 -12.09
N ASP A 355 -23.23 -0.61 -12.78
CA ASP A 355 -22.56 -1.03 -14.02
C ASP A 355 -21.64 -2.23 -13.79
N ILE A 356 -20.83 -2.20 -12.71
CA ILE A 356 -19.97 -3.33 -12.32
C ILE A 356 -20.81 -4.57 -12.00
N GLN A 357 -21.85 -4.45 -11.19
CA GLN A 357 -22.70 -5.59 -10.83
C GLN A 357 -23.38 -6.23 -12.04
N LYS A 358 -23.69 -5.44 -13.06
CA LYS A 358 -24.40 -5.89 -14.27
C LYS A 358 -23.47 -6.45 -15.35
N HIS A 359 -22.31 -5.83 -15.57
CA HIS A 359 -21.48 -6.12 -16.73
C HIS A 359 -20.17 -6.86 -16.42
N VAL A 360 -19.72 -6.86 -15.13
CA VAL A 360 -18.52 -7.61 -14.73
C VAL A 360 -18.91 -9.03 -14.32
N THR A 361 -18.17 -10.01 -14.86
CA THR A 361 -18.42 -11.43 -14.59
C THR A 361 -18.21 -11.79 -13.13
N LYS A 362 -17.16 -11.24 -12.52
CA LYS A 362 -16.85 -11.43 -11.08
C LYS A 362 -17.89 -10.73 -10.23
N LYS A 363 -18.48 -11.45 -9.28
CA LYS A 363 -19.49 -10.89 -8.37
C LYS A 363 -18.84 -10.42 -7.08
N PHE A 364 -19.03 -9.14 -6.79
CA PHE A 364 -18.59 -8.51 -5.55
C PHE A 364 -19.79 -8.44 -4.57
N LYS A 365 -19.57 -8.84 -3.33
CA LYS A 365 -20.55 -8.85 -2.26
C LYS A 365 -20.19 -7.93 -1.10
N LEU A 366 -18.97 -7.47 -1.08
CA LEU A 366 -18.45 -6.55 -0.08
C LEU A 366 -17.90 -5.31 -0.78
N LEU A 367 -18.04 -4.16 -0.10
CA LEU A 367 -17.53 -2.87 -0.51
C LEU A 367 -16.63 -2.30 0.59
N LEU A 368 -15.39 -2.01 0.23
CA LEU A 368 -14.42 -1.35 1.11
C LEU A 368 -14.36 0.13 0.75
N LEU A 369 -14.66 1.00 1.71
CA LEU A 369 -14.58 2.46 1.58
C LEU A 369 -13.60 3.01 2.60
N ASN A 370 -12.62 3.77 2.13
CA ASN A 370 -11.65 4.45 2.97
C ASN A 370 -12.08 5.91 3.22
N ASP A 371 -11.91 6.43 4.44
CA ASP A 371 -12.18 7.84 4.75
C ASP A 371 -11.01 8.77 4.34
N LEU A 372 -10.42 8.49 3.15
CA LEU A 372 -9.26 9.15 2.60
C LEU A 372 -9.63 10.01 1.38
N GLY A 373 -9.13 11.25 1.32
CA GLY A 373 -9.41 12.17 0.23
C GLY A 373 -10.91 12.43 0.05
N HIS A 374 -11.37 12.48 -1.19
CA HIS A 374 -12.79 12.69 -1.50
C HIS A 374 -13.67 11.45 -1.30
N ASN A 375 -13.09 10.29 -0.98
CA ASN A 375 -13.89 9.10 -0.64
C ASN A 375 -14.79 9.35 0.57
N ILE A 376 -14.44 10.31 1.45
CA ILE A 376 -15.25 10.71 2.60
C ILE A 376 -16.65 11.17 2.18
N LEU A 377 -16.78 11.83 1.02
CA LEU A 377 -18.06 12.31 0.48
C LEU A 377 -19.00 11.13 0.17
N LEU A 378 -18.43 10.04 -0.36
CA LEU A 378 -19.15 8.80 -0.65
C LEU A 378 -19.47 8.03 0.63
N LEU A 379 -18.51 7.94 1.54
CA LEU A 379 -18.63 7.23 2.80
C LEU A 379 -19.73 7.83 3.69
N ASP A 380 -19.80 9.16 3.81
CA ASP A 380 -20.82 9.84 4.62
C ASP A 380 -22.23 9.54 4.10
N LYS A 381 -22.43 9.60 2.77
CA LYS A 381 -23.74 9.24 2.17
C LYS A 381 -24.04 7.75 2.31
N TRP A 382 -23.03 6.88 2.19
CA TRP A 382 -23.21 5.43 2.32
C TRP A 382 -23.59 5.01 3.73
N ARG A 383 -22.94 5.61 4.76
CA ARG A 383 -23.22 5.36 6.18
C ARG A 383 -24.63 5.74 6.62
N TRP A 384 -25.26 6.70 5.98
CA TRP A 384 -26.65 7.05 6.25
C TRP A 384 -27.60 5.88 5.99
N LYS A 385 -27.22 4.98 5.09
CA LYS A 385 -28.05 3.87 4.64
C LYS A 385 -27.58 2.51 5.16
N TYR A 386 -26.28 2.35 5.37
CA TYR A 386 -25.65 1.08 5.70
C TYR A 386 -24.67 1.24 6.85
N SER A 387 -24.73 0.29 7.82
CA SER A 387 -23.72 0.19 8.86
C SER A 387 -22.52 -0.63 8.36
N PRO A 388 -21.27 -0.25 8.69
CA PRO A 388 -20.12 -1.07 8.36
C PRO A 388 -20.13 -2.37 9.15
N LEU A 389 -19.70 -3.46 8.53
CA LEU A 389 -19.41 -4.74 9.20
C LEU A 389 -18.19 -4.60 10.10
N GLU A 390 -17.18 -3.88 9.59
CA GLU A 390 -15.92 -3.68 10.26
C GLU A 390 -15.36 -2.28 9.95
N THR A 391 -14.63 -1.72 10.90
CA THR A 391 -13.89 -0.47 10.75
C THR A 391 -12.48 -0.66 11.27
N THR A 392 -11.50 -0.56 10.39
CA THR A 392 -10.09 -0.83 10.68
C THR A 392 -9.27 0.45 10.57
N PRO A 393 -8.49 0.84 11.60
CA PRO A 393 -7.55 1.94 11.48
C PRO A 393 -6.41 1.57 10.52
N CYS A 394 -6.06 2.50 9.64
CA CYS A 394 -5.05 2.33 8.62
C CYS A 394 -4.11 3.52 8.58
N ALA A 395 -2.87 3.29 8.20
CA ALA A 395 -1.92 4.36 7.98
C ALA A 395 -0.94 4.04 6.85
N TYR A 396 -0.53 5.08 6.12
CA TYR A 396 0.64 5.02 5.26
C TYR A 396 1.83 5.64 5.97
N TYR A 397 3.00 5.04 5.78
CA TYR A 397 4.26 5.49 6.36
C TYR A 397 5.31 5.67 5.27
N LEU A 398 6.13 6.72 5.41
CA LEU A 398 7.35 6.87 4.63
C LEU A 398 8.53 6.27 5.40
N PHE A 399 9.32 5.46 4.71
CA PHE A 399 10.62 4.99 5.17
C PHE A 399 11.70 5.72 4.38
N ASN A 400 12.69 6.27 5.07
CA ASN A 400 13.72 7.14 4.53
C ASN A 400 13.22 8.49 3.99
N GLY A 401 11.99 8.85 4.24
CA GLY A 401 11.39 10.12 3.82
C GLY A 401 10.61 10.80 4.93
N GLY A 402 10.43 12.10 4.81
CA GLY A 402 9.64 12.88 5.75
C GLY A 402 9.22 14.24 5.24
N THR A 403 8.27 14.85 5.93
CA THR A 403 7.83 16.22 5.72
C THR A 403 7.35 16.83 7.04
N ALA A 404 7.49 18.15 7.21
CA ALA A 404 7.10 18.83 8.44
C ALA A 404 5.60 18.79 8.74
N LYS A 405 4.77 18.59 7.72
CA LYS A 405 3.30 18.57 7.84
C LYS A 405 2.71 17.20 8.23
N MET A 406 3.52 16.22 8.63
CA MET A 406 2.99 14.91 9.04
C MET A 406 2.34 14.93 10.44
N PRO A 407 1.29 14.16 10.69
CA PRO A 407 0.45 13.52 9.69
C PRO A 407 -0.36 14.57 8.94
N PHE A 408 -0.46 14.40 7.64
CA PHE A 408 -1.36 15.26 6.87
C PHE A 408 -2.82 14.98 7.26
N THR A 409 -3.65 15.99 7.15
CA THR A 409 -5.09 15.80 7.17
C THR A 409 -5.49 15.06 5.89
N LYS A 410 -6.33 14.08 5.96
CA LYS A 410 -6.84 13.14 4.94
C LYS A 410 -6.98 13.60 3.45
N GLN A 411 -6.17 14.58 3.03
CA GLN A 411 -6.19 15.15 1.67
C GLN A 411 -5.18 14.44 0.76
N TYR A 412 -5.34 13.12 0.64
CA TYR A 412 -4.50 12.27 -0.16
C TYR A 412 -5.27 11.59 -1.27
N MET A 413 -4.61 11.46 -2.41
CA MET A 413 -5.06 10.62 -3.49
C MET A 413 -4.10 9.45 -3.64
N PHE A 414 -4.50 8.29 -3.12
CA PHE A 414 -3.82 7.03 -3.38
C PHE A 414 -4.67 6.19 -4.33
N MET A 415 -4.25 6.12 -5.58
CA MET A 415 -4.95 5.37 -6.61
C MET A 415 -4.32 3.99 -6.77
N GLY A 416 -5.06 2.97 -6.36
CA GLY A 416 -4.72 1.60 -6.69
C GLY A 416 -3.44 1.05 -6.04
N ILE A 417 -3.16 1.51 -4.83
CA ILE A 417 -2.12 0.94 -4.01
C ILE A 417 -2.73 -0.12 -3.09
#